data_31aa19b350fa8dce3b420768c6afa2c4
#
_entry.id   31aa19b350fa8dce3b420768c6afa2c4
#
_cell.length_a   1.000
_cell.length_b   1.000
_cell.length_c   1.000
_cell.angle_alpha   90.00
_cell.angle_beta   90.00
_cell.angle_gamma   90.00
#
_symmetry.space_group_name_H-M   'P 1'
#
loop_
_entity.id
_entity.type
_entity.pdbx_description
1 polymer ?
#
loop_
_entity_poly.entity_id
_entity_poly.type
_entity_poly.pdbx_seq_one_letter_code
_entity_poly.pdbx_strand_id
1 'polypeptide(L)'
;MTMNDIKSYATVQKWIANVDRYYHLSEDEWQGRLRILEDFCYAVEQDPDAMIAEALNDRADKIDFMRRLRSFAKEQGASRHAAHDLENVVRSFFIHNGARVVTRPYAEG
;
A
#
# COMPACT_ATOMS: atom_id res chain seq x y z
N MET A 1 -10.45 -15.04 -2.34
CA MET A 1 -10.89 -13.96 -1.42
C MET A 1 -11.82 -13.00 -2.13
N THR A 2 -12.85 -12.55 -1.46
CA THR A 2 -13.74 -11.52 -1.99
C THR A 2 -13.67 -10.30 -1.09
N MET A 3 -13.36 -9.14 -1.67
CA MET A 3 -13.32 -7.88 -0.94
C MET A 3 -14.56 -7.04 -1.23
N ASN A 4 -14.94 -6.20 -0.27
CA ASN A 4 -15.85 -5.10 -0.49
C ASN A 4 -15.17 -4.02 -1.35
N ASP A 5 -15.92 -2.98 -1.73
CA ASP A 5 -15.34 -1.83 -2.41
C ASP A 5 -14.14 -1.32 -1.59
N ILE A 6 -13.01 -1.12 -2.26
CA ILE A 6 -11.76 -0.73 -1.60
C ILE A 6 -11.92 0.56 -0.77
N LYS A 7 -12.77 1.49 -1.21
CA LYS A 7 -13.02 2.74 -0.49
C LYS A 7 -13.88 2.59 0.76
N SER A 8 -14.52 1.43 0.96
CA SER A 8 -15.38 1.20 2.13
C SER A 8 -14.59 0.88 3.41
N TYR A 9 -13.34 0.53 3.28
CA TYR A 9 -12.51 0.16 4.43
C TYR A 9 -12.02 1.39 5.20
N ALA A 10 -12.12 1.34 6.53
CA ALA A 10 -11.74 2.46 7.39
C ALA A 10 -10.28 2.87 7.21
N THR A 11 -9.39 1.90 7.05
CA THR A 11 -7.96 2.18 6.85
C THR A 11 -7.70 2.90 5.52
N VAL A 12 -8.46 2.59 4.49
CA VAL A 12 -8.36 3.27 3.19
C VAL A 12 -8.88 4.69 3.30
N GLN A 13 -10.00 4.90 3.97
CA GLN A 13 -10.56 6.24 4.21
C GLN A 13 -9.58 7.11 4.98
N LYS A 14 -8.93 6.55 5.99
CA LYS A 14 -7.91 7.25 6.77
C LYS A 14 -6.70 7.64 5.91
N TRP A 15 -6.25 6.74 5.04
CA TRP A 15 -5.15 7.00 4.12
C TRP A 15 -5.49 8.17 3.19
N ILE A 16 -6.66 8.12 2.56
CA ILE A 16 -7.12 9.18 1.66
C ILE A 16 -7.17 10.52 2.39
N ALA A 17 -7.82 10.55 3.55
CA ALA A 17 -7.96 11.78 4.33
C ALA A 17 -6.61 12.36 4.74
N ASN A 18 -5.68 11.52 5.17
CA ASN A 18 -4.36 11.97 5.61
C ASN A 18 -3.51 12.49 4.44
N VAL A 19 -3.55 11.82 3.30
CA VAL A 19 -2.81 12.27 2.11
C VAL A 19 -3.41 13.58 1.58
N ASP A 20 -4.72 13.67 1.50
CA ASP A 20 -5.40 14.87 1.01
C ASP A 20 -5.14 16.10 1.89
N ARG A 21 -4.75 15.90 3.15
CA ARG A 21 -4.38 17.00 4.04
C ARG A 21 -3.14 17.74 3.56
N TYR A 22 -2.24 17.05 2.89
CA TYR A 22 -0.95 17.59 2.45
C TYR A 22 -0.83 17.72 0.93
N TYR A 23 -1.54 16.88 0.19
CA TYR A 23 -1.48 16.81 -1.27
C TYR A 23 -2.89 16.75 -1.83
N HIS A 24 -3.14 17.51 -2.88
CA HIS A 24 -4.43 17.45 -3.56
C HIS A 24 -4.30 16.56 -4.79
N LEU A 25 -4.48 15.26 -4.59
CA LEU A 25 -4.42 14.31 -5.69
C LEU A 25 -5.72 14.34 -6.48
N SER A 26 -5.61 14.21 -7.79
CA SER A 26 -6.76 14.10 -8.66
C SER A 26 -7.49 12.78 -8.42
N GLU A 27 -8.73 12.71 -8.89
CA GLU A 27 -9.50 11.46 -8.82
C GLU A 27 -8.80 10.33 -9.58
N ASP A 28 -8.22 10.62 -10.74
CA ASP A 28 -7.50 9.64 -11.54
C ASP A 28 -6.26 9.12 -10.80
N GLU A 29 -5.53 9.99 -10.11
CA GLU A 29 -4.39 9.59 -9.31
C GLU A 29 -4.81 8.67 -8.16
N TRP A 30 -5.93 8.99 -7.49
CA TRP A 30 -6.46 8.13 -6.43
C TRP A 30 -6.93 6.79 -6.97
N GLN A 31 -7.59 6.77 -8.11
CA GLN A 31 -8.02 5.50 -8.72
C GLN A 31 -6.83 4.60 -8.99
N GLY A 32 -5.74 5.16 -9.51
CA GLY A 32 -4.51 4.41 -9.75
C GLY A 32 -3.92 3.83 -8.46
N ARG A 33 -3.84 4.65 -7.40
CA ARG A 33 -3.31 4.22 -6.11
C ARG A 33 -4.20 3.15 -5.45
N LEU A 34 -5.50 3.34 -5.51
CA LEU A 34 -6.45 2.38 -4.94
C LEU A 34 -6.38 1.04 -5.65
N ARG A 35 -6.22 1.05 -6.97
CA ARG A 35 -6.06 -0.18 -7.74
C ARG A 35 -4.80 -0.94 -7.34
N ILE A 36 -3.70 -0.23 -7.17
CA ILE A 36 -2.44 -0.83 -6.71
C ILE A 36 -2.63 -1.50 -5.36
N LEU A 37 -3.26 -0.80 -4.41
CA LEU A 37 -3.54 -1.37 -3.09
C LEU A 37 -4.45 -2.59 -3.18
N GLU A 38 -5.50 -2.51 -3.97
CA GLU A 38 -6.43 -3.61 -4.17
C GLU A 38 -5.72 -4.84 -4.72
N ASP A 39 -4.90 -4.65 -5.74
CA ASP A 39 -4.13 -5.74 -6.34
C ASP A 39 -3.18 -6.38 -5.31
N PHE A 40 -2.55 -5.58 -4.48
CA PHE A 40 -1.70 -6.10 -3.41
C PHE A 40 -2.51 -6.89 -2.37
N CYS A 41 -3.67 -6.39 -1.98
CA CYS A 41 -4.56 -7.11 -1.07
C CYS A 41 -4.93 -8.49 -1.60
N TYR A 42 -5.24 -8.59 -2.89
CA TYR A 42 -5.51 -9.89 -3.51
C TYR A 42 -4.27 -10.78 -3.52
N ALA A 43 -3.10 -10.20 -3.76
CA ALA A 43 -1.85 -10.97 -3.77
C ALA A 43 -1.53 -11.58 -2.40
N VAL A 44 -1.85 -10.89 -1.32
CA VAL A 44 -1.61 -11.40 0.05
C VAL A 44 -2.85 -12.03 0.67
N GLU A 45 -3.97 -12.02 -0.04
CA GLU A 45 -5.24 -12.60 0.39
C GLU A 45 -5.77 -12.03 1.71
N GLN A 46 -5.65 -10.71 1.86
CA GLN A 46 -6.16 -10.00 3.03
C GLN A 46 -6.72 -8.65 2.64
N ASP A 47 -7.82 -8.25 3.26
CA ASP A 47 -8.37 -6.92 3.04
C ASP A 47 -7.51 -5.85 3.75
N PRO A 48 -7.68 -4.56 3.40
CA PRO A 48 -6.86 -3.49 3.97
C PRO A 48 -6.89 -3.42 5.50
N ASP A 49 -8.08 -3.55 6.09
CA ASP A 49 -8.23 -3.44 7.55
C ASP A 49 -7.54 -4.60 8.27
N ALA A 50 -7.70 -5.82 7.75
CA ALA A 50 -7.05 -7.00 8.31
C ALA A 50 -5.52 -6.88 8.22
N MET A 51 -5.03 -6.38 7.09
CA MET A 51 -3.59 -6.22 6.86
C MET A 51 -2.97 -5.24 7.85
N ILE A 52 -3.61 -4.10 8.07
CA ILE A 52 -3.13 -3.11 9.04
C ILE A 52 -3.20 -3.67 10.47
N ALA A 53 -4.28 -4.33 10.83
CA ALA A 53 -4.42 -4.93 12.16
C ALA A 53 -3.28 -5.90 12.45
N GLU A 54 -2.93 -6.77 11.50
CA GLU A 54 -1.79 -7.68 11.66
C GLU A 54 -0.48 -6.93 11.76
N ALA A 55 -0.24 -5.96 10.89
CA ALA A 55 1.02 -5.23 10.86
C ALA A 55 1.25 -4.43 12.15
N LEU A 56 0.20 -3.92 12.77
CA LEU A 56 0.30 -3.21 14.03
C LEU A 56 0.46 -4.14 15.23
N ASN A 57 -0.06 -5.36 15.12
CA ASN A 57 -0.03 -6.33 16.20
C ASN A 57 1.30 -7.09 16.29
N ASP A 58 1.94 -7.36 15.16
CA ASP A 58 3.14 -8.18 15.11
C ASP A 58 4.15 -7.61 14.13
N ARG A 59 5.36 -7.30 14.66
CA ARG A 59 6.45 -6.78 13.85
C ARG A 59 6.89 -7.75 12.77
N ALA A 60 6.89 -9.06 13.06
CA ALA A 60 7.27 -10.08 12.09
C ALA A 60 6.30 -10.09 10.90
N ASP A 61 5.01 -9.92 11.17
CA ASP A 61 3.99 -9.85 10.12
C ASP A 61 4.17 -8.60 9.26
N LYS A 62 4.50 -7.47 9.89
CA LYS A 62 4.78 -6.24 9.16
C LYS A 62 5.98 -6.41 8.22
N ILE A 63 7.04 -7.04 8.70
CA ILE A 63 8.23 -7.31 7.89
C ILE A 63 7.88 -8.24 6.73
N ASP A 64 7.07 -9.25 6.98
CA ASP A 64 6.63 -10.18 5.94
C ASP A 64 5.81 -9.47 4.85
N PHE A 65 4.89 -8.57 5.24
CA PHE A 65 4.16 -7.77 4.26
C PHE A 65 5.10 -6.94 3.38
N MET A 66 6.14 -6.35 3.97
CA MET A 66 7.09 -5.55 3.19
C MET A 66 7.91 -6.42 2.24
N ARG A 67 8.22 -7.65 2.63
CA ARG A 67 8.90 -8.61 1.76
C ARG A 67 8.02 -9.02 0.58
N ARG A 68 6.75 -9.32 0.87
CA ARG A 68 5.77 -9.66 -0.17
C ARG A 68 5.51 -8.48 -1.10
N LEU A 69 5.49 -7.28 -0.55
CA LEU A 69 5.31 -6.06 -1.34
C LEU A 69 6.44 -5.87 -2.35
N ARG A 70 7.67 -6.14 -1.94
CA ARG A 70 8.81 -6.05 -2.85
C ARG A 70 8.69 -7.03 -4.01
N SER A 71 8.29 -8.27 -3.72
CA SER A 71 8.07 -9.28 -4.76
C SER A 71 6.93 -8.89 -5.69
N PHE A 72 5.83 -8.43 -5.13
CA PHE A 72 4.68 -7.95 -5.89
C PHE A 72 5.07 -6.80 -6.83
N ALA A 73 5.81 -5.82 -6.31
CA ALA A 73 6.23 -4.67 -7.11
C ALA A 73 7.15 -5.09 -8.26
N LYS A 74 8.04 -6.04 -8.04
CA LYS A 74 8.92 -6.55 -9.10
C LYS A 74 8.13 -7.26 -10.20
N GLU A 75 7.09 -7.99 -9.84
CA GLU A 75 6.25 -8.71 -10.81
C GLU A 75 5.38 -7.75 -11.62
N GLN A 76 4.87 -6.71 -11.00
CA GLN A 76 3.92 -5.78 -11.60
C GLN A 76 4.58 -4.62 -12.31
N GLY A 77 5.74 -4.19 -11.85
CA GLY A 77 6.42 -3.02 -12.40
C GLY A 77 7.13 -3.33 -13.70
N ALA A 78 6.93 -2.48 -14.72
CA ALA A 78 7.57 -2.62 -16.02
C ALA A 78 9.08 -2.29 -15.97
N SER A 79 9.52 -1.63 -14.91
CA SER A 79 10.91 -1.20 -14.72
C SER A 79 11.21 -1.13 -13.23
N ARG A 80 12.49 -0.98 -12.88
CA ARG A 80 12.91 -0.76 -11.51
C ARG A 80 12.23 0.48 -10.91
N HIS A 81 12.15 1.55 -11.69
CA HIS A 81 11.52 2.80 -11.26
C HIS A 81 10.03 2.61 -11.00
N ALA A 82 9.33 1.95 -11.91
CA ALA A 82 7.92 1.64 -11.76
C ALA A 82 7.65 0.73 -10.55
N ALA A 83 8.53 -0.24 -10.31
CA ALA A 83 8.41 -1.11 -9.14
C ALA A 83 8.55 -0.32 -7.83
N HIS A 84 9.46 0.64 -7.76
CA HIS A 84 9.60 1.52 -6.59
C HIS A 84 8.37 2.38 -6.38
N ASP A 85 7.77 2.89 -7.45
CA ASP A 85 6.53 3.67 -7.34
C ASP A 85 5.39 2.83 -6.76
N LEU A 86 5.22 1.61 -7.25
CA LEU A 86 4.22 0.68 -6.72
C LEU A 86 4.45 0.40 -5.23
N GLU A 87 5.69 0.12 -4.86
CA GLU A 87 6.06 -0.12 -3.47
C GLU A 87 5.72 1.06 -2.59
N ASN A 88 6.07 2.27 -3.04
CA ASN A 88 5.86 3.48 -2.25
C ASN A 88 4.38 3.81 -2.06
N VAL A 89 3.54 3.49 -3.03
CA VAL A 89 2.08 3.68 -2.88
C VAL A 89 1.56 2.83 -1.72
N VAL A 90 1.91 1.55 -1.68
CA VAL A 90 1.45 0.66 -0.61
C VAL A 90 2.10 1.02 0.73
N ARG A 91 3.38 1.38 0.73
CA ARG A 91 4.07 1.83 1.96
C ARG A 91 3.41 3.07 2.54
N SER A 92 2.98 4.01 1.68
CA SER A 92 2.21 5.19 2.10
C SER A 92 0.95 4.79 2.84
N PHE A 93 0.22 3.80 2.34
CA PHE A 93 -0.97 3.28 3.02
C PHE A 93 -0.64 2.77 4.42
N PHE A 94 0.43 1.99 4.59
CA PHE A 94 0.86 1.51 5.89
C PHE A 94 1.25 2.66 6.81
N ILE A 95 2.04 3.61 6.32
CA ILE A 95 2.52 4.76 7.11
C ILE A 95 1.34 5.57 7.65
N HIS A 96 0.38 5.89 6.80
CA HIS A 96 -0.78 6.69 7.19
C HIS A 96 -1.75 5.96 8.12
N ASN A 97 -1.55 4.68 8.32
CA ASN A 97 -2.29 3.87 9.28
C ASN A 97 -1.47 3.50 10.51
N GLY A 98 -0.34 4.17 10.72
CA GLY A 98 0.45 4.04 11.95
C GLY A 98 1.48 2.93 11.96
N ALA A 99 1.62 2.19 10.87
CA ALA A 99 2.68 1.19 10.78
C ALA A 99 4.02 1.87 10.51
N ARG A 100 5.04 1.47 11.23
CA ARG A 100 6.38 2.04 11.07
C ARG A 100 7.12 1.36 9.91
N VAL A 101 6.94 1.90 8.73
CA VAL A 101 7.69 1.53 7.54
C VAL A 101 8.22 2.80 6.90
N VAL A 102 9.26 2.67 6.09
CA VAL A 102 9.82 3.82 5.38
C VAL A 102 9.60 3.64 3.89
N THR A 103 9.38 4.75 3.19
CA THR A 103 9.36 4.70 1.74
C THR A 103 10.77 4.44 1.25
N ARG A 104 10.87 3.60 0.23
CA ARG A 104 12.18 3.28 -0.32
C ARG A 104 12.60 4.37 -1.30
N PRO A 105 13.82 4.88 -1.20
CA PRO A 105 14.34 5.77 -2.23
C PRO A 105 14.50 4.98 -3.54
N TYR A 106 14.50 5.67 -4.65
CA TYR A 106 14.84 5.05 -5.92
C TYR A 106 16.28 4.54 -5.83
N ALA A 107 16.48 3.35 -6.37
CA ALA A 107 17.80 2.77 -6.33
C ALA A 107 18.78 3.67 -7.08
N GLU A 108 19.85 4.02 -6.42
CA GLU A 108 20.95 4.75 -7.02
C GLU A 108 21.88 3.76 -7.72
N GLY A 109 22.00 3.94 -8.97
CA GLY A 109 22.88 3.09 -9.77
C GLY A 109 22.34 1.72 -10.04
#